data_80f65f8db7c2f9ddf3f53b7695bcb135
#
_entry.id   80f65f8db7c2f9ddf3f53b7695bcb135
#
_cell.length_a   1.000
_cell.length_b   1.000
_cell.length_c   1.000
_cell.angle_alpha   90.00
_cell.angle_beta   90.00
_cell.angle_gamma   90.00
#
_symmetry.space_group_name_H-M   'P 1'
#
loop_
_entity.id
_entity.type
_entity.pdbx_description
1 polymer ?
#
loop_
_entity_poly.entity_id
_entity_poly.type
_entity_poly.pdbx_seq_one_letter_code
_entity_poly.pdbx_strand_id
1 'polypeptide(L)' 'MNNKQVKENLLIELRELTLKVNKLKIFLETDKFEKLVRHNQPQAELLKLQLEAMKNYEKLLISRIANLEDIIKREE' A
#
# COMPACT_ATOMS: atom_id res chain seq x y z
N MET A 1 -18.85 -12.71 8.71
CA MET A 1 -18.29 -11.38 9.06
C MET A 1 -19.29 -10.30 8.69
N ASN A 2 -19.45 -9.30 9.56
CA ASN A 2 -20.29 -8.15 9.22
C ASN A 2 -19.45 -7.04 8.59
N ASN A 3 -20.11 -6.03 8.03
CA ASN A 3 -19.43 -4.94 7.33
C ASN A 3 -18.49 -4.13 8.21
N LYS A 4 -18.81 -3.96 9.50
CA LYS A 4 -17.95 -3.23 10.43
C LYS A 4 -16.63 -3.97 10.65
N GLN A 5 -16.67 -5.28 10.79
CA GLN A 5 -15.47 -6.09 10.99
C GLN A 5 -14.60 -6.12 9.73
N VAL A 6 -15.22 -6.24 8.56
CA VAL A 6 -14.47 -6.18 7.29
C VAL A 6 -13.78 -4.83 7.16
N LYS A 7 -14.48 -3.73 7.48
CA LYS A 7 -13.89 -2.40 7.46
C LYS A 7 -12.69 -2.29 8.39
N GLU A 8 -12.81 -2.79 9.63
CA GLU A 8 -11.70 -2.77 10.59
C GLU A 8 -10.49 -3.53 10.07
N ASN A 9 -10.71 -4.70 9.47
CA ASN A 9 -9.63 -5.50 8.89
C ASN A 9 -8.94 -4.74 7.74
N LEU A 10 -9.71 -4.05 6.90
CA LEU A 10 -9.15 -3.26 5.82
C LEU A 10 -8.36 -2.06 6.33
N LEU A 11 -8.79 -1.43 7.43
CA LEU A 11 -8.04 -0.34 8.04
C LEU A 11 -6.69 -0.81 8.56
N ILE A 12 -6.63 -1.99 9.16
CA ILE A 12 -5.37 -2.57 9.63
C ILE A 12 -4.47 -2.86 8.44
N GLU A 13 -5.00 -3.49 7.39
CA GLU A 13 -4.24 -3.80 6.18
C GLU A 13 -3.71 -2.53 5.53
N LEU A 14 -4.53 -1.49 5.43
CA LEU A 14 -4.10 -0.21 4.87
C LEU A 14 -2.96 0.41 5.66
N ARG A 15 -3.04 0.38 7.00
CA ARG A 15 -1.98 0.91 7.86
C ARG A 15 -0.66 0.17 7.62
N GLU A 16 -0.71 -1.16 7.57
CA GLU A 16 0.47 -1.97 7.33
C GLU A 16 1.07 -1.69 5.94
N LEU A 17 0.20 -1.58 4.94
CA LEU A 17 0.64 -1.28 3.58
C LEU A 17 1.26 0.12 3.48
N THR A 18 0.67 1.12 4.13
CA THR A 18 1.21 2.47 4.15
C THR A 18 2.61 2.51 4.75
N LEU A 19 2.84 1.76 5.82
CA LEU A 19 4.18 1.65 6.41
C LEU A 19 5.18 1.05 5.42
N LYS A 20 4.78 0.01 4.71
CA LYS A 20 5.64 -0.64 3.70
C LYS A 20 5.94 0.31 2.54
N VAL A 21 4.94 1.04 2.07
CA VAL A 21 5.11 2.04 1.01
C VAL A 21 6.13 3.09 1.42
N ASN A 22 5.99 3.62 2.64
CA ASN A 22 6.90 4.65 3.15
C ASN A 22 8.34 4.13 3.28
N LYS A 23 8.50 2.91 3.78
CA LYS A 23 9.83 2.29 3.87
C LYS A 23 10.48 2.12 2.50
N LEU A 24 9.70 1.68 1.52
CA LEU A 24 10.23 1.50 0.17
C LEU A 24 10.59 2.85 -0.47
N LYS A 25 9.74 3.87 -0.30
CA LYS A 25 10.05 5.21 -0.78
C LYS A 25 11.38 5.71 -0.22
N ILE A 26 11.58 5.55 1.07
CA ILE A 26 12.80 5.98 1.74
C ILE A 26 14.01 5.22 1.18
N PHE A 27 13.86 3.90 1.02
CA PHE A 27 14.94 3.07 0.47
C PHE A 27 15.37 3.55 -0.92
N LEU A 28 14.42 3.91 -1.79
CA LEU A 28 14.71 4.35 -3.16
C LEU A 28 15.50 5.66 -3.20
N GLU A 29 15.55 6.40 -2.10
CA GLU A 29 16.30 7.65 -1.99
C GLU A 29 17.67 7.45 -1.35
N THR A 30 18.06 6.22 -1.02
CA THR A 30 19.31 5.94 -0.32
C THR A 30 20.44 5.61 -1.29
N ASP A 31 21.68 5.72 -0.79
CA ASP A 31 22.88 5.30 -1.52
C ASP A 31 22.86 3.80 -1.80
N LYS A 32 22.23 3.03 -0.93
CA LYS A 32 22.07 1.58 -1.14
C LYS A 32 21.29 1.28 -2.41
N PHE A 33 20.26 2.08 -2.68
CA PHE A 33 19.50 1.91 -3.92
C PHE A 33 20.35 2.29 -5.13
N GLU A 34 21.13 3.35 -5.05
CA GLU A 34 22.04 3.72 -6.14
C GLU A 34 23.04 2.61 -6.46
N LYS A 35 23.56 1.96 -5.42
CA LYS A 35 24.44 0.79 -5.61
C LYS A 35 23.71 -0.35 -6.30
N LEU A 36 22.44 -0.57 -5.92
CA LEU A 36 21.63 -1.61 -6.55
C LEU A 36 21.41 -1.32 -8.03
N VAL A 37 21.15 -0.06 -8.39
CA VAL A 37 21.00 0.34 -9.80
C VAL A 37 22.25 -0.04 -10.60
N ARG A 38 23.45 0.18 -10.03
CA ARG A 38 24.72 -0.12 -10.71
C ARG A 38 25.00 -1.62 -10.81
N HIS A 39 24.62 -2.39 -9.80
CA HIS A 39 25.00 -3.80 -9.72
C HIS A 39 23.91 -4.77 -10.15
N ASN A 40 22.64 -4.34 -10.08
CA ASN A 40 21.50 -5.18 -10.42
C ASN A 40 20.35 -4.31 -10.87
N GLN A 41 20.47 -3.73 -12.06
CA GLN A 41 19.44 -2.83 -12.59
C GLN A 41 18.06 -3.47 -12.70
N PRO A 42 17.92 -4.72 -13.15
CA PRO A 42 16.59 -5.35 -13.16
C PRO A 42 15.90 -5.37 -11.81
N GLN A 43 16.62 -5.65 -10.74
CA GLN A 43 16.04 -5.64 -9.39
C GLN A 43 15.63 -4.22 -8.99
N ALA A 44 16.43 -3.23 -9.33
CA ALA A 44 16.11 -1.83 -9.05
C ALA A 44 14.81 -1.41 -9.75
N GLU A 45 14.64 -1.78 -11.02
CA GLU A 45 13.42 -1.48 -11.77
C GLU A 45 12.21 -2.21 -11.19
N LEU A 46 12.37 -3.46 -10.78
CA LEU A 46 11.29 -4.23 -10.15
C LEU A 46 10.84 -3.58 -8.84
N LEU A 47 11.75 -3.02 -8.05
CA LEU A 47 11.41 -2.32 -6.83
C LEU A 47 10.57 -1.07 -7.08
N LYS A 48 10.88 -0.33 -8.16
CA LYS A 48 10.08 0.82 -8.55
C LYS A 48 8.67 0.41 -8.96
N LEU A 49 8.56 -0.67 -9.73
CA LEU A 49 7.25 -1.22 -10.13
C LEU A 49 6.48 -1.72 -8.91
N GLN A 50 7.17 -2.33 -7.96
CA GLN A 50 6.54 -2.77 -6.71
C GLN A 50 5.95 -1.60 -5.95
N LEU A 51 6.65 -0.47 -5.88
CA LEU A 51 6.14 0.72 -5.22
C LEU A 51 4.85 1.21 -5.88
N GLU A 52 4.81 1.24 -7.22
CA GLU A 52 3.60 1.64 -7.94
C GLU A 52 2.43 0.71 -7.66
N ALA A 53 2.68 -0.60 -7.68
CA ALA A 53 1.65 -1.60 -7.39
C ALA A 53 1.10 -1.42 -5.97
N MET A 54 1.97 -1.17 -5.00
CA MET A 54 1.58 -0.95 -3.62
C MET A 54 0.74 0.32 -3.45
N LYS A 55 1.10 1.40 -4.14
CA LYS A 55 0.32 2.64 -4.13
C LYS A 55 -1.06 2.45 -4.74
N ASN A 56 -1.15 1.69 -5.83
CA ASN A 56 -2.43 1.38 -6.46
C ASN A 56 -3.29 0.54 -5.51
N TYR A 57 -2.70 -0.41 -4.80
CA TYR A 57 -3.42 -1.22 -3.84
C TYR A 57 -3.93 -0.36 -2.66
N GLU A 58 -3.13 0.61 -2.19
CA GLU A 58 -3.59 1.57 -1.18
C GLU A 58 -4.87 2.27 -1.62
N LYS A 59 -4.90 2.74 -2.86
CA LYS A 59 -6.08 3.43 -3.42
C LYS A 59 -7.30 2.52 -3.44
N LEU A 60 -7.11 1.25 -3.80
CA LEU A 60 -8.19 0.28 -3.79
C LEU A 60 -8.72 0.02 -2.37
N LEU A 61 -7.83 -0.09 -1.39
CA LEU A 61 -8.23 -0.27 0.00
C LEU A 61 -9.03 0.94 0.51
N ILE A 62 -8.57 2.14 0.20
CA ILE A 62 -9.28 3.37 0.57
C ILE A 62 -10.68 3.39 -0.03
N SER A 63 -10.80 3.02 -1.31
CA SER A 63 -12.11 2.97 -1.99
C SER A 63 -13.03 1.91 -1.38
N ARG A 64 -12.50 0.75 -1.04
CA ARG A 64 -13.27 -0.32 -0.39
C ARG A 64 -13.76 0.12 0.99
N ILE A 65 -12.90 0.77 1.76
CA ILE A 65 -13.26 1.29 3.08
C ILE A 65 -14.38 2.34 2.96
N ALA A 66 -14.23 3.28 2.03
CA ALA A 66 -15.24 4.31 1.79
C ALA A 66 -16.59 3.70 1.42
N ASN A 67 -16.60 2.67 0.58
CA ASN A 67 -17.82 1.96 0.21
C ASN A 67 -18.47 1.31 1.43
N LEU A 68 -17.68 0.66 2.28
CA LEU A 68 -18.20 0.01 3.48
C LEU A 68 -18.74 1.03 4.50
N GLU A 69 -18.07 2.17 4.64
CA GLU A 69 -18.57 3.24 5.51
C GLU A 69 -19.95 3.73 5.06
N ASP A 70 -20.14 3.89 3.75
CA ASP A 70 -21.40 4.32 3.19
C ASP A 70 -22.49 3.28 3.44
N ILE A 71 -22.20 2.00 3.24
CA ILE A 71 -23.14 0.90 3.50
C ILE A 71 -23.51 0.84 4.98
N ILE A 72 -22.54 0.96 5.87
CA ILE A 72 -22.77 0.93 7.31
C ILE A 72 -23.69 2.07 7.75
N LYS A 73 -23.49 3.27 7.20
CA LYS A 73 -24.37 4.42 7.48
C LYS A 73 -25.82 4.15 7.06
N ARG A 74 -26.01 3.48 5.93
CA ARG A 74 -27.34 3.14 5.44
C ARG A 74 -28.03 2.09 6.31
N GLU A 75 -27.27 1.22 6.95
CA GLU A 75 -27.80 0.18 7.84
C GLU A 75 -28.19 0.74 9.20
N GLU A 76 -27.67 1.90 9.57
CA GLU A 76 -28.04 2.59 10.83
C GLU A 76 -29.31 3.39 10.66
#